data_bf622909a625671e1296dbdd4de50532
#
_entry.id   bf622909a625671e1296dbdd4de50532
#
_cell.length_a   1.000
_cell.length_b   1.000
_cell.length_c   1.000
_cell.angle_alpha   90.00
_cell.angle_beta   90.00
_cell.angle_gamma   90.00
#
_symmetry.space_group_name_H-M   'P 1'
#
loop_
_entity.id
_entity.type
_entity.pdbx_description
1 polymer ?
#
loop_
_entity_poly.entity_id
_entity_poly.type
_entity_poly.pdbx_seq_one_letter_code
_entity_poly.pdbx_strand_id
1 'polypeptide(L)'
;IPYRSYYSRNIDNLFMAGRDISTSRMGLASTRIIGCCAIGGEAVGLAAARCIQHHCLPRELAPFVGEVQQDILRDGGYLPGFANADADDLARTARFTASSCKAGINPQDVVNGVSRKIGADFNGWQSDGFAPGGETLTMTFDGEKQVSELRFVFHSDFKYPIRVTMCPN
;
A
#
# COMPACT_ATOMS: atom_id res chain seq x y z
N ILE A 1 -12.99 -5.02 -1.34
CA ILE A 1 -13.58 -6.38 -1.41
C ILE A 1 -13.47 -6.98 -0.01
N PRO A 2 -14.55 -7.52 0.57
CA PRO A 2 -14.53 -8.14 1.89
C PRO A 2 -13.65 -9.41 1.90
N TYR A 3 -12.91 -9.64 2.99
CA TYR A 3 -12.03 -10.81 3.14
C TYR A 3 -12.77 -12.14 2.86
N ARG A 4 -14.02 -12.28 3.33
CA ARG A 4 -14.83 -13.49 3.11
C ARG A 4 -15.11 -13.83 1.63
N SER A 5 -14.84 -12.91 0.71
CA SER A 5 -14.96 -13.16 -0.73
C SER A 5 -13.80 -13.96 -1.31
N TYR A 6 -12.72 -14.12 -0.56
CA TYR A 6 -11.46 -14.70 -1.01
C TYR A 6 -11.23 -16.14 -0.54
N TYR A 7 -12.11 -16.73 0.25
CA TYR A 7 -11.95 -18.13 0.66
C TYR A 7 -13.21 -18.96 0.35
N SER A 8 -12.99 -20.26 0.16
CA SER A 8 -14.07 -21.19 -0.17
C SER A 8 -15.02 -21.39 1.02
N ARG A 9 -16.29 -21.54 0.70
CA ARG A 9 -17.31 -21.93 1.67
C ARG A 9 -17.24 -23.40 2.06
N ASN A 10 -16.86 -24.25 1.12
CA ASN A 10 -17.00 -25.71 1.23
C ASN A 10 -15.66 -26.44 1.38
N ILE A 11 -14.55 -25.78 1.01
CA ILE A 11 -13.20 -26.34 1.09
C ILE A 11 -12.41 -25.48 2.07
N ASP A 12 -12.01 -26.07 3.17
CA ASP A 12 -11.51 -25.33 4.33
C ASP A 12 -10.16 -24.65 4.08
N ASN A 13 -9.28 -25.25 3.29
CA ASN A 13 -7.93 -24.78 3.01
C ASN A 13 -7.76 -24.13 1.62
N LEU A 14 -8.85 -23.60 1.04
CA LEU A 14 -8.82 -23.01 -0.29
C LEU A 14 -9.09 -21.51 -0.25
N PHE A 15 -8.12 -20.75 -0.74
CA PHE A 15 -8.31 -19.37 -1.16
C PHE A 15 -8.64 -19.28 -2.64
N MET A 16 -9.31 -18.20 -3.03
CA MET A 16 -9.68 -17.86 -4.40
C MET A 16 -9.31 -16.41 -4.67
N ALA A 17 -8.72 -16.12 -5.81
CA ALA A 17 -8.34 -14.78 -6.22
C ALA A 17 -8.61 -14.57 -7.70
N GLY A 18 -8.69 -13.32 -8.13
CA GLY A 18 -8.99 -13.03 -9.51
C GLY A 18 -10.49 -12.93 -9.78
N ARG A 19 -10.98 -13.57 -10.82
CA ARG A 19 -12.38 -13.46 -11.27
C ARG A 19 -13.32 -14.50 -10.64
N ASP A 20 -12.79 -15.44 -9.91
CA ASP A 20 -13.50 -16.56 -9.27
C ASP A 20 -13.79 -16.32 -7.78
N ILE A 21 -13.57 -15.09 -7.30
CA ILE A 21 -13.93 -14.68 -5.92
C ILE A 21 -15.45 -14.73 -5.72
N SER A 22 -15.87 -14.91 -4.48
CA SER A 22 -17.29 -14.90 -4.11
C SER A 22 -17.86 -13.48 -4.16
N THR A 23 -18.66 -13.20 -5.16
CA THR A 23 -19.28 -11.88 -5.36
C THR A 23 -20.62 -11.99 -6.09
N SER A 24 -21.46 -10.97 -5.94
CA SER A 24 -22.68 -10.84 -6.72
C SER A 24 -22.37 -10.46 -8.18
N ARG A 25 -23.33 -10.66 -9.09
CA ARG A 25 -23.20 -10.22 -10.48
C ARG A 25 -22.83 -8.73 -10.61
N MET A 26 -23.43 -7.90 -9.78
CA MET A 26 -23.13 -6.45 -9.75
C MET A 26 -21.73 -6.17 -9.24
N GLY A 27 -21.30 -6.85 -8.17
CA GLY A 27 -19.93 -6.74 -7.64
C GLY A 27 -18.88 -7.22 -8.63
N LEU A 28 -19.15 -8.29 -9.39
CA LEU A 28 -18.25 -8.81 -10.40
C LEU A 28 -17.93 -7.77 -11.48
N ALA A 29 -18.87 -6.91 -11.84
CA ALA A 29 -18.65 -5.88 -12.85
C ALA A 29 -17.46 -4.96 -12.51
N SER A 30 -17.25 -4.67 -11.21
CA SER A 30 -16.15 -3.83 -10.71
C SER A 30 -14.91 -4.63 -10.29
N THR A 31 -15.06 -5.87 -9.84
CA THR A 31 -13.94 -6.65 -9.26
C THR A 31 -13.19 -7.51 -10.28
N ARG A 32 -13.73 -7.68 -11.49
CA ARG A 32 -13.13 -8.52 -12.56
C ARG A 32 -12.03 -7.84 -13.37
N ILE A 33 -11.77 -6.55 -13.14
CA ILE A 33 -10.74 -5.81 -13.88
C ILE A 33 -9.34 -6.21 -13.38
N ILE A 34 -8.35 -6.16 -14.27
CA ILE A 34 -6.99 -6.68 -14.03
C ILE A 34 -6.38 -6.12 -12.75
N GLY A 35 -6.47 -4.80 -12.52
CA GLY A 35 -5.93 -4.17 -11.31
C GLY A 35 -6.55 -4.70 -10.02
N CYS A 36 -7.88 -4.87 -9.99
CA CYS A 36 -8.55 -5.45 -8.81
C CYS A 36 -8.19 -6.92 -8.60
N CYS A 37 -8.01 -7.68 -9.68
CA CYS A 37 -7.59 -9.08 -9.59
C CYS A 37 -6.15 -9.21 -9.07
N ALA A 38 -5.24 -8.33 -9.51
CA ALA A 38 -3.84 -8.31 -9.06
C ALA A 38 -3.75 -8.00 -7.56
N ILE A 39 -4.39 -6.91 -7.11
CA ILE A 39 -4.42 -6.53 -5.68
C ILE A 39 -5.11 -7.62 -4.83
N GLY A 40 -6.16 -8.25 -5.37
CA GLY A 40 -6.81 -9.38 -4.71
C GLY A 40 -5.89 -10.59 -4.56
N GLY A 41 -5.06 -10.87 -5.56
CA GLY A 41 -4.05 -11.93 -5.52
C GLY A 41 -2.97 -11.66 -4.46
N GLU A 42 -2.48 -10.43 -4.38
CA GLU A 42 -1.55 -9.98 -3.34
C GLU A 42 -2.14 -10.18 -1.94
N ALA A 43 -3.36 -9.68 -1.71
CA ALA A 43 -4.06 -9.83 -0.44
C ALA A 43 -4.25 -11.30 -0.03
N VAL A 44 -4.54 -12.18 -0.99
CA VAL A 44 -4.68 -13.63 -0.75
C VAL A 44 -3.33 -14.27 -0.42
N GLY A 45 -2.25 -13.88 -1.10
CA GLY A 45 -0.90 -14.36 -0.80
C GLY A 45 -0.47 -14.02 0.61
N LEU A 46 -0.66 -12.76 1.02
CA LEU A 46 -0.38 -12.29 2.39
C LEU A 46 -1.27 -13.01 3.42
N ALA A 47 -2.57 -13.17 3.14
CA ALA A 47 -3.48 -13.90 4.01
C ALA A 47 -3.07 -15.37 4.18
N ALA A 48 -2.60 -16.03 3.12
CA ALA A 48 -2.11 -17.41 3.19
C ALA A 48 -0.85 -17.51 4.07
N ALA A 49 0.08 -16.55 3.95
CA ALA A 49 1.26 -16.47 4.82
C ALA A 49 0.86 -16.29 6.29
N ARG A 50 -0.12 -15.42 6.57
CA ARG A 50 -0.64 -15.25 7.94
C ARG A 50 -1.36 -16.48 8.46
N CYS A 51 -2.09 -17.22 7.63
CA CYS A 51 -2.66 -18.51 8.01
C CYS A 51 -1.59 -19.51 8.48
N ILE A 52 -0.46 -19.57 7.80
CA ILE A 52 0.66 -20.43 8.19
C ILE A 52 1.24 -19.98 9.55
N GLN A 53 1.45 -18.68 9.73
CA GLN A 53 1.99 -18.11 10.98
C GLN A 53 1.07 -18.36 12.18
N HIS A 54 -0.23 -18.19 11.99
CA HIS A 54 -1.24 -18.41 13.04
C HIS A 54 -1.69 -19.87 13.16
N HIS A 55 -1.16 -20.79 12.34
CA HIS A 55 -1.59 -22.19 12.28
C HIS A 55 -3.11 -22.34 12.15
N CYS A 56 -3.72 -21.51 11.30
CA CYS A 56 -5.17 -21.45 11.13
C CYS A 56 -5.60 -21.64 9.67
N LEU A 57 -6.86 -21.98 9.48
CA LEU A 57 -7.48 -22.09 8.15
C LEU A 57 -7.91 -20.69 7.63
N PRO A 58 -8.11 -20.52 6.31
CA PRO A 58 -8.54 -19.26 5.72
C PRO A 58 -9.70 -18.56 6.43
N ARG A 59 -10.71 -19.30 6.84
CA ARG A 59 -11.88 -18.75 7.54
C ARG A 59 -11.55 -18.26 8.94
N GLU A 60 -10.64 -18.93 9.61
CA GLU A 60 -10.23 -18.64 10.99
C GLU A 60 -9.31 -17.43 11.09
N LEU A 61 -8.74 -16.97 9.96
CA LEU A 61 -7.92 -15.75 9.90
C LEU A 61 -8.74 -14.47 10.08
N ALA A 62 -10.07 -14.51 10.01
CA ALA A 62 -10.91 -13.31 10.07
C ALA A 62 -10.58 -12.34 11.23
N PRO A 63 -10.27 -12.78 12.46
CA PRO A 63 -9.86 -11.88 13.55
C PRO A 63 -8.52 -11.17 13.31
N PHE A 64 -7.64 -11.72 12.47
CA PHE A 64 -6.29 -11.25 12.17
C PHE A 64 -6.18 -10.50 10.83
N VAL A 65 -7.31 -10.23 10.16
CA VAL A 65 -7.31 -9.50 8.86
C VAL A 65 -6.63 -8.14 8.95
N GLY A 66 -6.63 -7.50 10.12
CA GLY A 66 -5.89 -6.27 10.38
C GLY A 66 -4.38 -6.39 10.10
N GLU A 67 -3.78 -7.55 10.38
CA GLU A 67 -2.36 -7.80 10.10
C GLU A 67 -2.11 -7.87 8.59
N VAL A 68 -2.99 -8.54 7.84
CA VAL A 68 -2.93 -8.57 6.37
C VAL A 68 -3.05 -7.16 5.77
N GLN A 69 -3.91 -6.32 6.35
CA GLN A 69 -4.05 -4.94 5.93
C GLN A 69 -2.77 -4.14 6.19
N GLN A 70 -2.12 -4.33 7.33
CA GLN A 70 -0.84 -3.70 7.64
C GLN A 70 0.29 -4.20 6.73
N ASP A 71 0.31 -5.48 6.38
CA ASP A 71 1.28 -6.01 5.41
C ASP A 71 1.13 -5.35 4.03
N ILE A 72 -0.10 -5.20 3.53
CA ILE A 72 -0.37 -4.48 2.27
C ILE A 72 0.13 -3.03 2.34
N LEU A 73 -0.13 -2.33 3.45
CA LEU A 73 0.28 -0.94 3.63
C LEU A 73 1.79 -0.80 3.75
N ARG A 74 2.46 -1.73 4.44
CA ARG A 74 3.92 -1.78 4.57
C ARG A 74 4.60 -1.99 3.21
N ASP A 75 4.00 -2.76 2.32
CA ASP A 75 4.52 -2.99 0.98
C ASP A 75 4.18 -1.85 -0.01
N GLY A 76 3.69 -0.72 0.48
CA GLY A 76 3.38 0.48 -0.30
C GLY A 76 1.99 0.47 -0.93
N GLY A 77 1.17 -0.53 -0.60
CA GLY A 77 -0.23 -0.58 -1.02
C GLY A 77 -1.06 0.54 -0.39
N TYR A 78 -2.29 0.70 -0.88
CA TYR A 78 -3.22 1.69 -0.37
C TYR A 78 -4.57 1.05 -0.02
N LEU A 79 -5.01 1.27 1.20
CA LEU A 79 -6.34 0.89 1.67
C LEU A 79 -7.09 2.15 2.13
N PRO A 80 -8.25 2.48 1.53
CA PRO A 80 -9.03 3.65 1.92
C PRO A 80 -9.41 3.64 3.41
N GLY A 81 -9.06 4.71 4.12
CA GLY A 81 -9.34 4.86 5.55
C GLY A 81 -8.37 4.14 6.49
N PHE A 82 -7.31 3.55 5.95
CA PHE A 82 -6.25 2.91 6.75
C PHE A 82 -4.91 3.59 6.49
N ALA A 83 -4.10 3.68 7.55
CA ALA A 83 -2.72 4.14 7.47
C ALA A 83 -1.79 3.01 7.95
N ASN A 84 -0.57 2.97 7.42
CA ASN A 84 0.47 2.10 7.96
C ASN A 84 0.75 2.48 9.42
N ALA A 85 0.66 1.53 10.31
CA ALA A 85 0.88 1.67 11.75
C ALA A 85 1.98 0.71 12.26
N ASP A 86 2.85 0.24 11.35
CA ASP A 86 3.95 -0.66 11.69
C ASP A 86 4.84 -0.01 12.76
N ALA A 87 4.94 -0.67 13.92
CA ALA A 87 5.75 -0.20 15.04
C ALA A 87 7.26 -0.40 14.80
N ASP A 88 7.62 -1.31 13.88
CA ASP A 88 9.01 -1.60 13.52
C ASP A 88 9.54 -0.62 12.46
N ASP A 89 8.68 0.23 11.89
CA ASP A 89 9.09 1.30 10.99
C ASP A 89 9.73 2.47 11.76
N LEU A 90 11.04 2.43 11.87
CA LEU A 90 11.84 3.44 12.58
C LEU A 90 11.67 4.85 12.00
N ALA A 91 11.38 4.99 10.71
CA ALA A 91 11.19 6.28 10.06
C ALA A 91 10.06 7.10 10.69
N ARG A 92 9.04 6.46 11.26
CA ARG A 92 7.91 7.11 11.94
C ARG A 92 8.31 7.89 13.18
N THR A 93 9.46 7.57 13.79
CA THR A 93 10.01 8.25 14.95
C THR A 93 11.03 9.32 14.57
N ALA A 94 11.39 9.42 13.30
CA ALA A 94 12.37 10.36 12.81
C ALA A 94 11.77 11.72 12.50
N ARG A 95 12.61 12.77 12.55
CA ARG A 95 12.31 14.10 12.05
C ARG A 95 12.75 14.22 10.60
N PHE A 96 11.90 14.77 9.75
CA PHE A 96 12.21 15.03 8.36
C PHE A 96 12.36 16.53 8.09
N THR A 97 13.43 16.88 7.36
CA THR A 97 13.67 18.20 6.82
C THR A 97 14.05 18.08 5.34
N ALA A 98 13.83 19.11 4.56
CA ALA A 98 14.12 19.11 3.14
C ALA A 98 14.82 20.41 2.72
N SER A 99 15.61 20.34 1.63
CA SER A 99 16.25 21.49 1.00
C SER A 99 15.23 22.48 0.45
N SER A 100 14.14 21.98 -0.09
CA SER A 100 12.99 22.78 -0.56
C SER A 100 11.69 21.97 -0.44
N CYS A 101 10.56 22.66 -0.38
CA CYS A 101 9.24 22.04 -0.39
C CYS A 101 8.28 22.87 -1.23
N LYS A 102 7.53 22.23 -2.07
CA LYS A 102 6.42 22.86 -2.76
C LYS A 102 5.39 23.39 -1.76
N ALA A 103 4.80 24.53 -2.06
CA ALA A 103 3.81 25.16 -1.18
C ALA A 103 2.69 24.18 -0.75
N GLY A 104 2.44 24.14 0.57
CA GLY A 104 1.44 23.25 1.18
C GLY A 104 1.91 21.81 1.43
N ILE A 105 3.17 21.48 1.18
CA ILE A 105 3.77 20.17 1.49
C ILE A 105 4.68 20.27 2.71
N ASN A 106 4.48 19.34 3.65
CA ASN A 106 5.35 19.18 4.82
C ASN A 106 6.22 17.92 4.62
N PRO A 107 7.55 18.00 4.71
CA PRO A 107 8.43 16.84 4.57
C PRO A 107 8.15 15.74 5.59
N GLN A 108 7.56 16.05 6.75
CA GLN A 108 7.18 15.06 7.76
C GLN A 108 6.05 14.13 7.27
N ASP A 109 5.27 14.54 6.27
CA ASP A 109 4.15 13.73 5.75
C ASP A 109 4.59 12.46 5.02
N VAL A 110 5.88 12.31 4.71
CA VAL A 110 6.42 11.06 4.12
C VAL A 110 6.26 9.83 5.03
N VAL A 111 6.01 10.05 6.32
CA VAL A 111 5.83 8.98 7.32
C VAL A 111 4.46 9.01 8.00
N ASN A 112 3.48 9.68 7.41
CA ASN A 112 2.11 9.71 7.96
C ASN A 112 1.33 8.38 7.78
N GLY A 113 1.94 7.41 7.11
CA GLY A 113 1.37 6.08 6.89
C GLY A 113 0.48 5.96 5.65
N VAL A 114 0.38 7.01 4.84
CA VAL A 114 -0.44 7.03 3.62
C VAL A 114 0.47 7.15 2.39
N SER A 115 0.50 6.12 1.56
CA SER A 115 1.44 6.00 0.44
C SER A 115 1.04 6.76 -0.83
N ARG A 116 -0.04 7.54 -0.80
CA ARG A 116 -0.52 8.25 -2.01
C ARG A 116 -1.25 9.55 -1.69
N LYS A 117 -1.34 10.40 -2.70
CA LYS A 117 -2.15 11.62 -2.63
C LYS A 117 -3.64 11.30 -2.49
N ILE A 118 -4.33 11.99 -1.55
CA ILE A 118 -5.77 11.89 -1.33
C ILE A 118 -6.37 13.30 -1.37
N GLY A 119 -7.15 13.60 -2.38
CA GLY A 119 -7.72 14.95 -2.52
C GLY A 119 -6.65 16.03 -2.59
N ALA A 120 -6.65 16.95 -1.62
CA ALA A 120 -5.64 18.00 -1.48
C ALA A 120 -4.37 17.52 -0.76
N ASP A 121 -4.46 16.47 0.07
CA ASP A 121 -3.36 15.99 0.90
C ASP A 121 -2.38 15.19 0.05
N PHE A 122 -1.13 15.67 -0.03
CA PHE A 122 -0.11 15.04 -0.86
C PHE A 122 0.41 13.74 -0.25
N ASN A 123 0.50 13.66 1.10
CA ASN A 123 1.00 12.51 1.85
C ASN A 123 2.40 12.06 1.41
N GLY A 124 3.31 13.02 1.34
CA GLY A 124 4.66 12.78 0.86
C GLY A 124 5.46 14.08 0.75
N TRP A 125 6.62 14.00 0.14
CA TRP A 125 7.46 15.16 -0.13
C TRP A 125 7.57 15.43 -1.65
N GLN A 126 7.52 16.69 -2.00
CA GLN A 126 7.81 17.20 -3.33
C GLN A 126 8.63 18.48 -3.19
N SER A 127 9.77 18.55 -3.86
CA SER A 127 10.59 19.77 -3.92
C SER A 127 9.89 20.90 -4.69
N ASP A 128 10.29 22.13 -4.44
CA ASP A 128 9.78 23.32 -5.16
C ASP A 128 10.51 23.59 -6.48
N GLY A 129 11.16 22.60 -7.02
CA GLY A 129 11.89 22.68 -8.27
C GLY A 129 13.00 21.65 -8.35
N PHE A 130 13.97 21.93 -9.20
CA PHE A 130 15.15 21.08 -9.37
C PHE A 130 16.40 21.96 -9.29
N ALA A 131 17.07 21.94 -8.16
CA ALA A 131 18.33 22.67 -8.01
C ALA A 131 19.47 21.96 -8.79
N PRO A 132 20.46 22.69 -9.33
CA PRO A 132 21.59 22.10 -10.06
C PRO A 132 22.40 21.08 -9.23
N GLY A 133 22.36 21.18 -7.90
CA GLY A 133 23.01 20.24 -6.98
C GLY A 133 22.11 19.08 -6.51
N GLY A 134 20.87 19.00 -7.02
CA GLY A 134 19.85 18.06 -6.55
C GLY A 134 19.07 18.59 -5.33
N GLU A 135 18.03 17.85 -4.98
CA GLU A 135 17.20 18.14 -3.81
C GLU A 135 17.43 17.07 -2.74
N THR A 136 17.36 17.47 -1.48
CA THR A 136 17.69 16.59 -0.37
C THR A 136 16.52 16.50 0.60
N LEU A 137 16.15 15.28 0.96
CA LEU A 137 15.29 14.97 2.09
C LEU A 137 16.14 14.32 3.18
N THR A 138 16.21 14.95 4.35
CA THR A 138 17.02 14.48 5.47
C THR A 138 16.14 13.88 6.55
N MET A 139 16.48 12.65 6.94
CA MET A 139 15.87 11.93 8.06
C MET A 139 16.83 11.95 9.26
N THR A 140 16.35 12.42 10.40
CA THR A 140 17.14 12.55 11.63
C THR A 140 16.47 11.78 12.76
N PHE A 141 17.22 10.91 13.42
CA PHE A 141 16.79 10.17 14.62
C PHE A 141 17.31 10.82 15.89
N ASP A 142 16.63 10.61 17.03
CA ASP A 142 17.05 11.10 18.36
C ASP A 142 18.22 10.29 18.97
N GLY A 143 18.91 9.50 18.18
CA GLY A 143 20.06 8.68 18.58
C GLY A 143 20.41 7.66 17.52
N GLU A 144 21.45 6.88 17.78
CA GLU A 144 21.87 5.82 16.87
C GLU A 144 20.77 4.75 16.70
N LYS A 145 20.50 4.39 15.46
CA LYS A 145 19.56 3.34 15.09
C LYS A 145 20.22 2.36 14.14
N GLN A 146 19.98 1.09 14.36
CA GLN A 146 20.39 0.07 13.42
C GLN A 146 19.29 -0.08 12.36
N VAL A 147 19.59 0.30 11.12
CA VAL A 147 18.69 0.24 9.97
C VAL A 147 19.17 -0.86 9.05
N SER A 148 18.31 -1.82 8.74
CA SER A 148 18.60 -2.94 7.84
C SER A 148 18.04 -2.75 6.43
N GLU A 149 16.97 -1.96 6.31
CA GLU A 149 16.28 -1.73 5.04
C GLU A 149 15.76 -0.29 4.95
N LEU A 150 15.81 0.28 3.75
CA LEU A 150 15.14 1.54 3.42
C LEU A 150 14.16 1.25 2.28
N ARG A 151 12.89 1.59 2.51
CA ARG A 151 11.82 1.40 1.53
C ARG A 151 11.27 2.75 1.10
N PHE A 152 11.24 2.99 -0.21
CA PHE A 152 10.73 4.22 -0.80
C PHE A 152 9.51 3.94 -1.65
N VAL A 153 8.43 4.70 -1.44
CA VAL A 153 7.25 4.69 -2.30
C VAL A 153 7.23 6.00 -3.09
N PHE A 154 7.47 5.90 -4.40
CA PHE A 154 7.48 7.07 -5.28
C PHE A 154 6.08 7.39 -5.79
N HIS A 155 5.79 8.68 -5.90
CA HIS A 155 4.53 9.16 -6.47
C HIS A 155 4.48 8.86 -7.98
N SER A 156 3.42 8.18 -8.41
CA SER A 156 3.28 7.72 -9.82
C SER A 156 2.83 8.79 -10.80
N ASP A 157 2.55 10.01 -10.35
CA ASP A 157 2.01 11.13 -11.14
C ASP A 157 1.01 10.73 -12.23
N PHE A 158 -0.18 10.29 -11.82
CA PHE A 158 -1.26 9.87 -12.74
C PHE A 158 -1.75 10.98 -13.70
N LYS A 159 -1.22 12.20 -13.59
CA LYS A 159 -1.48 13.26 -14.53
C LYS A 159 -0.99 12.90 -15.94
N TYR A 160 0.05 12.06 -16.03
CA TYR A 160 0.61 11.56 -17.28
C TYR A 160 0.49 10.03 -17.36
N PRO A 161 -0.74 9.50 -17.50
CA PRO A 161 -0.92 8.06 -17.57
C PRO A 161 -0.24 7.51 -18.83
N ILE A 162 0.47 6.39 -18.67
CA ILE A 162 0.94 5.60 -19.80
C ILE A 162 -0.31 5.02 -20.48
N ARG A 163 -0.58 5.47 -21.71
CA ARG A 163 -1.66 4.91 -22.53
C ARG A 163 -1.07 3.92 -23.50
N VAL A 164 -1.56 2.69 -23.45
CA VAL A 164 -1.31 1.73 -24.52
C VAL A 164 -2.25 2.07 -25.66
N THR A 165 -1.71 2.64 -26.73
CA THR A 165 -2.47 2.90 -27.95
C THR A 165 -2.58 1.58 -28.72
N MET A 166 -3.78 1.04 -28.79
CA MET A 166 -4.05 -0.20 -29.55
C MET A 166 -4.33 0.05 -31.05
N CYS A 167 -4.36 1.30 -31.48
CA CYS A 167 -4.53 1.68 -32.88
C CYS A 167 -3.26 2.30 -33.40
N PRO A 168 -2.54 1.68 -34.34
CA PRO A 168 -1.58 2.40 -35.15
C PRO A 168 -2.37 3.40 -36.03
N ASN A 169 -1.94 4.65 -36.05
CA ASN A 169 -2.43 5.64 -37.00
C ASN A 169 -2.04 5.22 -38.42
#